data_a6498920f0563a2db3e1afd1c7adc2c6
#
_entry.id   a6498920f0563a2db3e1afd1c7adc2c6
#
_cell.length_a   1.000
_cell.length_b   1.000
_cell.length_c   1.000
_cell.angle_alpha   90.00
_cell.angle_beta   90.00
_cell.angle_gamma   90.00
#
_symmetry.space_group_name_H-M   'P 1'
#
loop_
_entity.id
_entity.type
_entity.pdbx_description
1 polymer ?
#
loop_
_entity_poly.entity_id
_entity_poly.type
_entity_poly.pdbx_seq_one_letter_code
_entity_poly.pdbx_strand_id
1 'polypeptide(L)'
;MDVGGSSIKYALIGPDRHLSEHGKVKTPHGDRAAYLDALAEIYRPFRGRVEGIAMSVPGIIDSEGGLCKTTGALGLGEDFPLVQELEARCGVPVTILNDAKAAALAEASWGSLAGCASGIVIVLGTGIGGALILDGKVLAGKHFAAGEFSTICLDSHHDDIGHTWCGLNGSSKLISTAAYAKGVDPAAVTGEDVFRWVNEGDEAACMALDSFTLTLAGMIRNL
;
A
#
# COMPACT_ATOMS: atom_id res chain seq x y z
N MET A 1 -1.11 -7.18 -10.78
CA MET A 1 -1.58 -5.77 -10.73
C MET A 1 -1.32 -5.22 -9.34
N ASP A 2 -0.91 -3.97 -9.22
CA ASP A 2 -0.69 -3.27 -7.95
C ASP A 2 -1.66 -2.09 -7.89
N VAL A 3 -2.64 -2.16 -6.99
CA VAL A 3 -3.71 -1.18 -6.87
C VAL A 3 -3.33 -0.16 -5.81
N GLY A 4 -2.88 0.99 -6.27
CA GLY A 4 -2.66 2.15 -5.39
C GLY A 4 -3.87 3.11 -5.37
N GLY A 5 -3.86 4.03 -4.42
CA GLY A 5 -4.93 5.04 -4.31
C GLY A 5 -5.05 5.97 -5.53
N SER A 6 -3.97 6.21 -6.28
CA SER A 6 -3.99 7.11 -7.44
C SER A 6 -3.97 6.37 -8.78
N SER A 7 -3.32 5.20 -8.83
CA SER A 7 -3.15 4.44 -10.07
C SER A 7 -3.05 2.95 -9.81
N ILE A 8 -3.57 2.17 -10.74
CA ILE A 8 -3.35 0.73 -10.85
C ILE A 8 -2.17 0.53 -11.78
N LYS A 9 -1.09 -0.05 -11.27
CA LYS A 9 0.06 -0.47 -12.06
C LYS A 9 -0.11 -1.94 -12.43
N TYR A 10 0.40 -2.33 -13.58
CA TYR A 10 0.32 -3.72 -14.01
C TYR A 10 1.56 -4.12 -14.82
N ALA A 11 1.86 -5.40 -14.81
CA ALA A 11 2.89 -5.99 -15.64
C ALA A 11 2.55 -7.45 -15.94
N LEU A 12 3.08 -7.98 -17.03
CA LEU A 12 3.18 -9.41 -17.26
C LEU A 12 4.38 -9.95 -16.50
N ILE A 13 4.18 -11.03 -15.75
CA ILE A 13 5.25 -11.72 -15.00
C ILE A 13 5.42 -13.12 -15.57
N GLY A 14 6.61 -13.41 -16.08
CA GLY A 14 6.97 -14.75 -16.58
C GLY A 14 7.36 -15.73 -15.47
N PRO A 15 7.52 -17.03 -15.78
CA PRO A 15 7.99 -18.04 -14.83
C PRO A 15 9.37 -17.73 -14.25
N ASP A 16 10.19 -17.01 -14.98
CA ASP A 16 11.50 -16.49 -14.58
C ASP A 16 11.42 -15.24 -13.69
N ARG A 17 10.21 -14.79 -13.38
CA ARG A 17 9.89 -13.56 -12.62
C ARG A 17 10.27 -12.27 -13.33
N HIS A 18 10.58 -12.34 -14.62
CA HIS A 18 10.83 -11.15 -15.41
C HIS A 18 9.53 -10.34 -15.63
N LEU A 19 9.59 -9.03 -15.37
CA LEU A 19 8.49 -8.10 -15.61
C LEU A 19 8.57 -7.55 -17.02
N SER A 20 7.48 -7.66 -17.77
CA SER A 20 7.36 -7.12 -19.12
C SER A 20 5.96 -6.53 -19.34
N GLU A 21 5.78 -5.85 -20.48
CA GLU A 21 4.48 -5.29 -20.89
C GLU A 21 3.76 -4.55 -19.74
N HIS A 22 4.49 -3.66 -19.09
CA HIS A 22 3.98 -2.93 -17.94
C HIS A 22 3.27 -1.63 -18.34
N GLY A 23 2.37 -1.18 -17.47
CA GLY A 23 1.67 0.08 -17.64
C GLY A 23 0.98 0.55 -16.36
N LYS A 24 0.28 1.66 -16.47
CA LYS A 24 -0.53 2.21 -15.39
C LYS A 24 -1.80 2.86 -15.92
N VAL A 25 -2.87 2.76 -15.14
CA VAL A 25 -4.14 3.48 -15.36
C VAL A 25 -4.56 4.19 -14.10
N LYS A 26 -5.43 5.19 -14.21
CA LYS A 26 -5.99 5.87 -13.03
C LYS A 26 -6.90 4.91 -12.26
N THR A 27 -6.81 4.91 -10.93
CA THR A 27 -7.69 4.10 -10.07
C THR A 27 -9.09 4.71 -10.03
N PRO A 28 -10.17 3.99 -10.38
CA PRO A 28 -11.53 4.40 -10.11
C PRO A 28 -11.84 4.32 -8.61
N HIS A 29 -12.61 5.29 -8.10
CA HIS A 29 -13.01 5.38 -6.70
C HIS A 29 -14.53 5.42 -6.56
N GLY A 30 -15.06 4.85 -5.48
CA GLY A 30 -16.46 4.95 -5.10
C GLY A 30 -17.46 4.18 -5.98
N ASP A 31 -17.00 3.56 -7.05
CA ASP A 31 -17.82 2.80 -8.01
C ASP A 31 -17.20 1.43 -8.29
N ARG A 32 -17.82 0.36 -7.76
CA ARG A 32 -17.37 -1.03 -7.96
C ARG A 32 -17.39 -1.45 -9.43
N ALA A 33 -18.41 -1.03 -10.18
CA ALA A 33 -18.54 -1.43 -11.58
C ALA A 33 -17.43 -0.81 -12.41
N ALA A 34 -17.19 0.50 -12.29
CA ALA A 34 -16.11 1.20 -12.97
C ALA A 34 -14.73 0.65 -12.57
N TYR A 35 -14.54 0.27 -11.30
CA TYR A 35 -13.30 -0.34 -10.82
C TYR A 35 -13.05 -1.72 -11.47
N LEU A 36 -14.07 -2.59 -11.48
CA LEU A 36 -13.97 -3.92 -12.09
C LEU A 36 -13.80 -3.85 -13.61
N ASP A 37 -14.46 -2.90 -14.26
CA ASP A 37 -14.32 -2.67 -15.70
C ASP A 37 -12.89 -2.21 -16.04
N ALA A 38 -12.30 -1.32 -15.23
CA ALA A 38 -10.91 -0.91 -15.40
C ALA A 38 -9.93 -2.09 -15.26
N LEU A 39 -10.15 -2.98 -14.28
CA LEU A 39 -9.34 -4.19 -14.11
C LEU A 39 -9.48 -5.16 -15.30
N ALA A 40 -10.71 -5.37 -15.77
CA ALA A 40 -10.97 -6.21 -16.93
C ALA A 40 -10.37 -5.64 -18.22
N GLU A 41 -10.37 -4.31 -18.40
CA GLU A 41 -9.71 -3.64 -19.51
C GLU A 41 -8.18 -3.80 -19.48
N ILE A 42 -7.56 -3.76 -18.29
CA ILE A 42 -6.13 -4.06 -18.12
C ILE A 42 -5.84 -5.50 -18.56
N TYR A 43 -6.72 -6.46 -18.18
CA TYR A 43 -6.54 -7.87 -18.52
C TYR A 43 -6.78 -8.17 -20.02
N ARG A 44 -7.64 -7.41 -20.70
CA ARG A 44 -8.08 -7.71 -22.08
C ARG A 44 -6.95 -8.02 -23.08
N PRO A 45 -5.84 -7.27 -23.16
CA PRO A 45 -4.73 -7.58 -24.07
C PRO A 45 -3.96 -8.84 -23.70
N PHE A 46 -4.12 -9.37 -22.49
CA PHE A 46 -3.44 -10.57 -21.98
C PHE A 46 -4.29 -11.83 -22.03
N ARG A 47 -5.54 -11.73 -22.50
CA ARG A 47 -6.46 -12.87 -22.59
C ARG A 47 -5.84 -14.03 -23.40
N GLY A 48 -5.86 -15.23 -22.81
CA GLY A 48 -5.28 -16.44 -23.42
C GLY A 48 -3.75 -16.49 -23.39
N ARG A 49 -3.10 -15.49 -22.75
CA ARG A 49 -1.63 -15.39 -22.63
C ARG A 49 -1.14 -15.57 -21.19
N VAL A 50 -2.06 -15.50 -20.22
CA VAL A 50 -1.76 -15.60 -18.78
C VAL A 50 -2.63 -16.68 -18.14
N GLU A 51 -2.10 -17.30 -17.10
CA GLU A 51 -2.77 -18.36 -16.34
C GLU A 51 -3.71 -17.77 -15.27
N GLY A 52 -3.52 -16.53 -14.86
CA GLY A 52 -4.32 -15.87 -13.84
C GLY A 52 -3.93 -14.40 -13.61
N ILE A 53 -4.61 -13.79 -12.66
CA ILE A 53 -4.40 -12.41 -12.23
C ILE A 53 -4.01 -12.42 -10.73
N ALA A 54 -2.84 -11.90 -10.39
CA ALA A 54 -2.44 -11.64 -9.02
C ALA A 54 -2.51 -10.14 -8.74
N MET A 55 -3.09 -9.76 -7.59
CA MET A 55 -3.29 -8.36 -7.25
C MET A 55 -2.85 -8.05 -5.82
N SER A 56 -2.12 -6.94 -5.66
CA SER A 56 -2.03 -6.25 -4.38
C SER A 56 -3.13 -5.19 -4.33
N VAL A 57 -3.86 -5.10 -3.21
CA VAL A 57 -4.98 -4.18 -3.03
C VAL A 57 -4.93 -3.55 -1.63
N PRO A 58 -5.30 -2.26 -1.49
CA PRO A 58 -5.33 -1.61 -0.18
C PRO A 58 -6.52 -2.09 0.65
N GLY A 59 -6.37 -2.02 1.97
CA GLY A 59 -7.41 -2.36 2.94
C GLY A 59 -7.20 -3.72 3.60
N ILE A 60 -8.20 -4.17 4.35
CA ILE A 60 -8.19 -5.46 5.05
C ILE A 60 -8.69 -6.54 4.08
N ILE A 61 -7.84 -7.51 3.78
CA ILE A 61 -8.09 -8.48 2.72
C ILE A 61 -8.14 -9.90 3.29
N ASP A 62 -9.26 -10.57 3.08
CA ASP A 62 -9.41 -12.01 3.22
C ASP A 62 -8.98 -12.67 1.90
N SER A 63 -7.71 -13.05 1.82
CA SER A 63 -7.13 -13.60 0.60
C SER A 63 -7.67 -15.01 0.27
N GLU A 64 -8.03 -15.80 1.29
CA GLU A 64 -8.58 -17.14 1.10
C GLU A 64 -10.04 -17.08 0.66
N GLY A 65 -10.83 -16.19 1.27
CA GLY A 65 -12.23 -15.96 0.90
C GLY A 65 -12.42 -15.10 -0.35
N GLY A 66 -11.35 -14.48 -0.86
CA GLY A 66 -11.42 -13.61 -2.04
C GLY A 66 -12.16 -12.29 -1.81
N LEU A 67 -12.19 -11.80 -0.54
CA LEU A 67 -12.98 -10.66 -0.12
C LEU A 67 -12.09 -9.48 0.30
N CYS A 68 -12.45 -8.30 -0.14
CA CYS A 68 -11.98 -7.07 0.47
C CYS A 68 -12.93 -6.72 1.62
N LYS A 69 -12.50 -6.99 2.89
CA LYS A 69 -13.28 -6.63 4.08
C LYS A 69 -13.46 -5.12 4.18
N THR A 70 -12.39 -4.39 3.88
CA THR A 70 -12.42 -2.95 3.62
C THR A 70 -11.62 -2.67 2.37
N THR A 71 -11.87 -1.53 1.74
CA THR A 71 -11.17 -1.11 0.51
C THR A 71 -10.35 0.17 0.71
N GLY A 72 -10.12 0.56 1.99
CA GLY A 72 -9.34 1.75 2.33
C GLY A 72 -9.83 3.00 1.58
N ALA A 73 -8.88 3.76 1.06
CA ALA A 73 -9.16 5.00 0.33
C ALA A 73 -9.90 4.82 -1.01
N LEU A 74 -10.09 3.59 -1.50
CA LEU A 74 -10.84 3.36 -2.75
C LEU A 74 -12.33 3.62 -2.60
N GLY A 75 -12.89 3.48 -1.38
CA GLY A 75 -14.29 3.77 -1.10
C GLY A 75 -15.27 2.83 -1.82
N LEU A 76 -14.87 1.59 -2.10
CA LEU A 76 -15.71 0.60 -2.79
C LEU A 76 -16.66 -0.16 -1.85
N GLY A 77 -16.73 0.24 -0.58
CA GLY A 77 -17.55 -0.39 0.45
C GLY A 77 -16.86 -1.58 1.12
N GLU A 78 -17.62 -2.24 2.01
CA GLU A 78 -17.17 -3.39 2.79
C GLU A 78 -17.63 -4.71 2.17
N ASP A 79 -16.95 -5.80 2.55
CA ASP A 79 -17.24 -7.18 2.12
C ASP A 79 -17.39 -7.31 0.59
N PHE A 80 -16.47 -6.66 -0.13
CA PHE A 80 -16.48 -6.68 -1.59
C PHE A 80 -15.89 -7.99 -2.13
N PRO A 81 -16.67 -8.87 -2.81
CA PRO A 81 -16.23 -10.15 -3.31
C PRO A 81 -15.41 -10.00 -4.61
N LEU A 82 -14.27 -9.33 -4.51
CA LEU A 82 -13.46 -8.89 -5.66
C LEU A 82 -13.02 -10.08 -6.54
N VAL A 83 -12.57 -11.18 -5.93
CA VAL A 83 -12.12 -12.37 -6.68
C VAL A 83 -13.26 -12.91 -7.53
N GLN A 84 -14.41 -13.22 -6.90
CA GLN A 84 -15.57 -13.79 -7.59
C GLN A 84 -16.05 -12.91 -8.75
N GLU A 85 -16.14 -11.60 -8.51
CA GLU A 85 -16.64 -10.68 -9.53
C GLU A 85 -15.65 -10.46 -10.68
N LEU A 86 -14.34 -10.45 -10.39
CA LEU A 86 -13.32 -10.30 -11.44
C LEU A 86 -13.12 -11.61 -12.24
N GLU A 87 -13.14 -12.77 -11.58
CA GLU A 87 -13.12 -14.08 -12.26
C GLU A 87 -14.29 -14.24 -13.23
N ALA A 88 -15.49 -13.82 -12.80
CA ALA A 88 -16.67 -13.84 -13.68
C ALA A 88 -16.50 -12.98 -14.94
N ARG A 89 -15.74 -11.89 -14.87
CA ARG A 89 -15.47 -11.00 -16.02
C ARG A 89 -14.32 -11.48 -16.90
N CYS A 90 -13.27 -12.02 -16.28
CA CYS A 90 -12.02 -12.33 -16.97
C CYS A 90 -11.93 -13.80 -17.41
N GLY A 91 -12.58 -14.71 -16.70
CA GLY A 91 -12.56 -16.15 -16.99
C GLY A 91 -11.23 -16.84 -16.65
N VAL A 92 -10.44 -16.26 -15.75
CA VAL A 92 -9.17 -16.81 -15.24
C VAL A 92 -9.11 -16.67 -13.73
N PRO A 93 -8.36 -17.55 -13.02
CA PRO A 93 -8.16 -17.44 -11.58
C PRO A 93 -7.63 -16.08 -11.16
N VAL A 94 -8.14 -15.57 -10.04
CA VAL A 94 -7.71 -14.29 -9.44
C VAL A 94 -7.26 -14.54 -8.00
N THR A 95 -6.13 -13.95 -7.62
CA THR A 95 -5.65 -13.93 -6.23
C THR A 95 -5.44 -12.49 -5.78
N ILE A 96 -5.80 -12.22 -4.54
CA ILE A 96 -5.65 -10.89 -3.93
C ILE A 96 -4.88 -10.96 -2.62
N LEU A 97 -4.09 -9.94 -2.33
CA LEU A 97 -3.40 -9.78 -1.06
C LEU A 97 -3.36 -8.29 -0.69
N ASN A 98 -3.32 -7.96 0.60
CA ASN A 98 -3.05 -6.59 1.01
C ASN A 98 -1.68 -6.14 0.48
N ASP A 99 -1.54 -4.87 0.11
CA ASP A 99 -0.34 -4.29 -0.52
C ASP A 99 0.93 -4.45 0.35
N ALA A 100 0.85 -4.14 1.64
CA ALA A 100 1.99 -4.31 2.56
C ALA A 100 2.31 -5.79 2.82
N LYS A 101 1.30 -6.67 2.87
CA LYS A 101 1.50 -8.11 2.98
C LYS A 101 2.10 -8.70 1.70
N ALA A 102 1.74 -8.17 0.54
CA ALA A 102 2.37 -8.56 -0.73
C ALA A 102 3.86 -8.18 -0.77
N ALA A 103 4.20 -6.97 -0.30
CA ALA A 103 5.59 -6.55 -0.14
C ALA A 103 6.35 -7.47 0.84
N ALA A 104 5.73 -7.80 2.00
CA ALA A 104 6.33 -8.70 2.97
C ALA A 104 6.53 -10.12 2.43
N LEU A 105 5.59 -10.62 1.64
CA LEU A 105 5.71 -11.93 0.99
C LEU A 105 6.89 -11.94 0.00
N ALA A 106 7.08 -10.86 -0.74
CA ALA A 106 8.21 -10.71 -1.66
C ALA A 106 9.55 -10.68 -0.89
N GLU A 107 9.63 -9.89 0.19
CA GLU A 107 10.84 -9.81 1.03
C GLU A 107 11.17 -11.15 1.70
N ALA A 108 10.17 -11.88 2.19
CA ALA A 108 10.36 -13.20 2.80
C ALA A 108 10.76 -14.27 1.78
N SER A 109 10.27 -14.15 0.54
CA SER A 109 10.52 -15.14 -0.50
C SER A 109 11.85 -14.95 -1.22
N TRP A 110 12.24 -13.70 -1.48
CA TRP A 110 13.37 -13.38 -2.38
C TRP A 110 14.17 -12.13 -1.96
N GLY A 111 13.72 -11.42 -0.95
CA GLY A 111 14.32 -10.16 -0.49
C GLY A 111 15.16 -10.33 0.77
N SER A 112 15.26 -9.25 1.53
CA SER A 112 16.12 -9.13 2.72
C SER A 112 15.69 -10.04 3.88
N LEU A 113 14.46 -10.53 3.89
CA LEU A 113 13.91 -11.43 4.92
C LEU A 113 13.90 -12.89 4.49
N ALA A 114 14.50 -13.24 3.34
CA ALA A 114 14.57 -14.62 2.89
C ALA A 114 15.34 -15.48 3.90
N GLY A 115 14.67 -16.56 4.38
CA GLY A 115 15.23 -17.45 5.41
C GLY A 115 15.09 -16.95 6.85
N CYS A 116 14.52 -15.76 7.10
CA CYS A 116 14.21 -15.30 8.44
C CYS A 116 12.93 -15.97 8.96
N ALA A 117 12.98 -16.50 10.19
CA ALA A 117 11.81 -17.08 10.85
C ALA A 117 10.80 -16.00 11.27
N SER A 118 11.29 -14.83 11.64
CA SER A 118 10.45 -13.71 12.09
C SER A 118 10.95 -12.40 11.49
N GLY A 119 10.05 -11.50 11.19
CA GLY A 119 10.38 -10.20 10.63
C GLY A 119 9.20 -9.24 10.65
N ILE A 120 9.53 -7.97 10.49
CA ILE A 120 8.56 -6.88 10.37
C ILE A 120 8.87 -6.15 9.07
N VAL A 121 7.85 -5.91 8.27
CA VAL A 121 7.94 -5.05 7.09
C VAL A 121 7.13 -3.79 7.35
N ILE A 122 7.74 -2.64 7.14
CA ILE A 122 7.10 -1.31 7.22
C ILE A 122 7.18 -0.70 5.84
N VAL A 123 6.03 -0.32 5.31
CA VAL A 123 5.90 0.31 3.99
C VAL A 123 5.60 1.78 4.18
N LEU A 124 6.52 2.64 3.75
CA LEU A 124 6.36 4.09 3.72
C LEU A 124 5.77 4.49 2.38
N GLY A 125 4.53 4.93 2.38
CA GLY A 125 3.81 5.37 1.19
C GLY A 125 3.02 6.64 1.47
N THR A 126 1.87 6.82 0.83
CA THR A 126 0.91 7.88 1.17
C THR A 126 0.55 7.83 2.65
N GLY A 127 0.44 6.62 3.19
CA GLY A 127 0.35 6.33 4.62
C GLY A 127 1.46 5.39 5.06
N ILE A 128 1.23 4.69 6.18
CA ILE A 128 2.07 3.60 6.68
C ILE A 128 1.34 2.29 6.42
N GLY A 129 1.98 1.36 5.75
CA GLY A 129 1.57 -0.02 5.67
C GLY A 129 2.49 -0.91 6.50
N GLY A 130 2.05 -2.13 6.80
CA GLY A 130 2.91 -3.06 7.48
C GLY A 130 2.45 -4.51 7.43
N ALA A 131 3.38 -5.39 7.75
CA ALA A 131 3.13 -6.81 7.86
C ALA A 131 4.09 -7.46 8.85
N LEU A 132 3.62 -8.54 9.45
CA LEU A 132 4.40 -9.39 10.34
C LEU A 132 4.71 -10.72 9.64
N ILE A 133 5.92 -11.19 9.79
CA ILE A 133 6.36 -12.52 9.40
C ILE A 133 6.60 -13.33 10.66
N LEU A 134 5.98 -14.49 10.76
CA LEU A 134 6.15 -15.44 11.85
C LEU A 134 6.28 -16.84 11.27
N ASP A 135 7.29 -17.58 11.72
CA ASP A 135 7.64 -18.92 11.20
C ASP A 135 7.82 -18.93 9.67
N GLY A 136 8.41 -17.85 9.13
CA GLY A 136 8.66 -17.68 7.70
C GLY A 136 7.41 -17.38 6.87
N LYS A 137 6.26 -17.11 7.51
CA LYS A 137 4.98 -16.83 6.84
C LYS A 137 4.45 -15.45 7.19
N VAL A 138 3.85 -14.78 6.22
CA VAL A 138 3.14 -13.52 6.44
C VAL A 138 1.88 -13.79 7.28
N LEU A 139 1.78 -13.13 8.44
CA LEU A 139 0.68 -13.29 9.38
C LEU A 139 -0.55 -12.49 8.92
N ALA A 140 -1.65 -13.18 8.65
CA ALA A 140 -2.92 -12.53 8.36
C ALA A 140 -3.69 -12.13 9.63
N GLY A 141 -3.62 -12.97 10.68
CA GLY A 141 -4.43 -12.86 11.89
C GLY A 141 -5.90 -13.25 11.66
N LYS A 142 -6.64 -13.42 12.74
CA LYS A 142 -8.05 -13.87 12.70
C LYS A 142 -8.97 -12.91 11.92
N HIS A 143 -8.64 -11.62 11.93
CA HIS A 143 -9.44 -10.57 11.28
C HIS A 143 -8.69 -9.95 10.09
N PHE A 144 -7.68 -10.62 9.57
CA PHE A 144 -6.86 -10.21 8.41
C PHE A 144 -6.09 -8.89 8.59
N ALA A 145 -6.07 -8.34 9.81
CA ALA A 145 -5.48 -7.04 10.13
C ALA A 145 -4.15 -7.13 10.90
N ALA A 146 -3.54 -8.32 11.01
CA ALA A 146 -2.23 -8.42 11.66
C ALA A 146 -1.19 -7.61 10.88
N GLY A 147 -0.41 -6.78 11.60
CA GLY A 147 0.58 -5.90 11.00
C GLY A 147 0.03 -4.62 10.35
N GLU A 148 -1.27 -4.34 10.49
CA GLU A 148 -1.85 -3.05 10.07
C GLU A 148 -1.40 -1.92 11.01
N PHE A 149 -0.16 -1.47 10.82
CA PHE A 149 0.45 -0.44 11.68
C PHE A 149 -0.14 0.96 11.45
N SER A 150 -0.81 1.17 10.33
CA SER A 150 -1.44 2.45 9.97
C SER A 150 -2.33 3.02 11.06
N THR A 151 -3.07 2.15 11.77
CA THR A 151 -4.08 2.51 12.76
C THR A 151 -3.55 2.54 14.19
N ILE A 152 -2.25 2.30 14.43
CA ILE A 152 -1.69 2.44 15.79
C ILE A 152 -1.86 3.88 16.24
N CYS A 153 -2.67 4.05 17.31
CA CYS A 153 -2.91 5.34 17.93
C CYS A 153 -1.68 5.76 18.74
N LEU A 154 -1.22 6.99 18.56
CA LEU A 154 -0.07 7.57 19.25
C LEU A 154 -0.48 8.54 20.36
N ASP A 155 -1.73 8.93 20.40
CA ASP A 155 -2.31 9.76 21.46
C ASP A 155 -3.67 9.18 21.85
N SER A 156 -3.72 8.56 23.03
CA SER A 156 -4.93 7.91 23.55
C SER A 156 -6.10 8.88 23.86
N HIS A 157 -5.87 10.19 23.82
CA HIS A 157 -6.90 11.21 23.96
C HIS A 157 -7.60 11.58 22.66
N HIS A 158 -7.10 11.07 21.52
CA HIS A 158 -7.60 11.33 20.19
C HIS A 158 -7.82 10.00 19.46
N ASP A 159 -8.95 9.88 18.79
CA ASP A 159 -9.35 8.68 18.03
C ASP A 159 -9.41 8.92 16.51
N ASP A 160 -8.90 10.07 16.05
CA ASP A 160 -8.86 10.42 14.65
C ASP A 160 -7.57 9.97 13.94
N ILE A 161 -7.63 9.90 12.61
CA ILE A 161 -6.52 9.45 11.75
C ILE A 161 -5.26 10.32 11.91
N GLY A 162 -5.41 11.59 12.28
CA GLY A 162 -4.29 12.53 12.44
C GLY A 162 -3.36 12.16 13.59
N HIS A 163 -3.86 11.40 14.57
CA HIS A 163 -3.13 10.94 15.75
C HIS A 163 -2.71 9.47 15.68
N THR A 164 -2.88 8.84 14.51
CA THR A 164 -2.34 7.51 14.21
C THR A 164 -0.97 7.58 13.57
N TRP A 165 -0.28 6.45 13.53
CA TRP A 165 1.02 6.39 12.86
C TRP A 165 0.92 6.75 11.37
N CYS A 166 -0.15 6.35 10.68
CA CYS A 166 -0.42 6.77 9.31
C CYS A 166 -0.49 8.29 9.17
N GLY A 167 -1.22 8.95 10.07
CA GLY A 167 -1.38 10.42 10.05
C GLY A 167 -0.10 11.18 10.35
N LEU A 168 0.82 10.59 11.11
CA LEU A 168 2.08 11.24 11.51
C LEU A 168 3.27 10.91 10.61
N ASN A 169 3.29 9.73 9.97
CA ASN A 169 4.40 9.27 9.13
C ASN A 169 3.98 8.90 7.70
N GLY A 170 2.79 9.26 7.24
CA GLY A 170 2.48 9.22 5.82
C GLY A 170 3.28 10.29 5.05
N SER A 171 3.64 10.02 3.80
CA SER A 171 4.39 10.97 2.96
C SER A 171 3.67 12.31 2.80
N SER A 172 2.35 12.32 2.81
CA SER A 172 1.53 13.53 2.79
C SER A 172 1.78 14.42 4.01
N LYS A 173 2.07 13.84 5.17
CA LYS A 173 2.40 14.60 6.39
C LYS A 173 3.75 15.28 6.27
N LEU A 174 4.78 14.58 5.77
CA LEU A 174 6.08 15.17 5.52
C LEU A 174 5.98 16.36 4.54
N ILE A 175 5.27 16.14 3.41
CA ILE A 175 5.06 17.16 2.39
C ILE A 175 4.34 18.37 2.96
N SER A 176 3.22 18.17 3.66
CA SER A 176 2.44 19.27 4.22
C SER A 176 3.21 20.04 5.29
N THR A 177 3.96 19.34 6.16
CA THR A 177 4.75 19.97 7.21
C THR A 177 5.86 20.86 6.61
N ALA A 178 6.59 20.35 5.62
CA ALA A 178 7.62 21.13 4.93
C ALA A 178 7.03 22.32 4.17
N ALA A 179 5.91 22.11 3.46
CA ALA A 179 5.25 23.15 2.69
C ALA A 179 4.73 24.29 3.57
N TYR A 180 4.06 23.98 4.68
CA TYR A 180 3.59 24.98 5.64
C TYR A 180 4.74 25.76 6.28
N ALA A 181 5.82 25.08 6.65
CA ALA A 181 6.99 25.73 7.22
C ALA A 181 7.65 26.73 6.23
N LYS A 182 7.52 26.47 4.92
CA LYS A 182 8.00 27.35 3.85
C LYS A 182 6.96 28.36 3.37
N GLY A 183 5.72 28.33 3.87
CA GLY A 183 4.64 29.21 3.44
C GLY A 183 4.17 28.96 1.99
N VAL A 184 4.29 27.72 1.49
CA VAL A 184 3.83 27.31 0.15
C VAL A 184 2.63 26.38 0.25
N ASP A 185 1.83 26.31 -0.82
CA ASP A 185 0.67 25.42 -0.87
C ASP A 185 1.13 23.94 -0.92
N PRO A 186 0.74 23.09 0.04
CA PRO A 186 1.09 21.66 0.03
C PRO A 186 0.65 20.94 -1.25
N ALA A 187 -0.43 21.38 -1.91
CA ALA A 187 -0.91 20.77 -3.15
C ALA A 187 0.05 20.99 -4.34
N ALA A 188 0.94 21.98 -4.25
CA ALA A 188 1.95 22.28 -5.25
C ALA A 188 3.31 21.63 -4.97
N VAL A 189 3.45 20.86 -3.87
CA VAL A 189 4.72 20.30 -3.40
C VAL A 189 4.69 18.77 -3.53
N THR A 190 5.79 18.21 -4.03
CA THR A 190 6.02 16.76 -4.09
C THR A 190 7.02 16.32 -3.02
N GLY A 191 7.08 15.01 -2.75
CA GLY A 191 8.13 14.47 -1.88
C GLY A 191 9.54 14.72 -2.42
N GLU A 192 9.71 14.71 -3.75
CA GLU A 192 10.99 15.02 -4.41
C GLU A 192 11.42 16.47 -4.14
N ASP A 193 10.47 17.41 -4.12
CA ASP A 193 10.75 18.81 -3.77
C ASP A 193 11.25 18.94 -2.34
N VAL A 194 10.64 18.23 -1.39
CA VAL A 194 11.07 18.25 0.01
C VAL A 194 12.50 17.73 0.14
N PHE A 195 12.83 16.60 -0.48
CA PHE A 195 14.19 16.05 -0.43
C PHE A 195 15.21 16.93 -1.17
N ARG A 196 14.81 17.60 -2.24
CA ARG A 196 15.66 18.60 -2.90
C ARG A 196 15.98 19.74 -1.94
N TRP A 197 14.98 20.31 -1.25
CA TRP A 197 15.18 21.38 -0.27
C TRP A 197 16.08 20.95 0.89
N VAL A 198 15.90 19.73 1.39
CA VAL A 198 16.79 19.17 2.42
C VAL A 198 18.24 19.08 1.92
N ASN A 199 18.46 18.61 0.70
CA ASN A 199 19.79 18.52 0.10
C ASN A 199 20.43 19.89 -0.17
N GLU A 200 19.61 20.93 -0.34
CA GLU A 200 20.04 22.31 -0.48
C GLU A 200 20.30 23.00 0.88
N GLY A 201 20.04 22.31 2.00
CA GLY A 201 20.27 22.80 3.35
C GLY A 201 19.17 23.74 3.87
N ASP A 202 17.95 23.66 3.31
CA ASP A 202 16.82 24.46 3.77
C ASP A 202 16.41 24.03 5.19
N GLU A 203 16.52 24.96 6.16
CA GLU A 203 16.27 24.65 7.57
C GLU A 203 14.85 24.15 7.84
N ALA A 204 13.83 24.71 7.19
CA ALA A 204 12.44 24.35 7.40
C ALA A 204 12.17 22.91 6.89
N ALA A 205 12.72 22.56 5.75
CA ALA A 205 12.61 21.20 5.19
C ALA A 205 13.40 20.19 6.04
N CYS A 206 14.59 20.55 6.52
CA CYS A 206 15.38 19.70 7.43
C CYS A 206 14.62 19.46 8.74
N MET A 207 14.05 20.48 9.37
CA MET A 207 13.24 20.32 10.59
C MET A 207 12.01 19.41 10.37
N ALA A 208 11.34 19.54 9.22
CA ALA A 208 10.20 18.69 8.87
C ALA A 208 10.63 17.23 8.73
N LEU A 209 11.74 16.95 8.06
CA LEU A 209 12.30 15.60 7.91
C LEU A 209 12.78 15.04 9.25
N ASP A 210 13.43 15.82 10.09
CA ASP A 210 13.88 15.40 11.42
C ASP A 210 12.69 15.01 12.32
N SER A 211 11.62 15.80 12.34
CA SER A 211 10.39 15.47 13.07
C SER A 211 9.76 14.17 12.57
N PHE A 212 9.68 14.00 11.25
CA PHE A 212 9.18 12.79 10.62
C PHE A 212 10.00 11.56 11.01
N THR A 213 11.33 11.64 10.93
CA THR A 213 12.23 10.53 11.23
C THR A 213 12.29 10.19 12.70
N LEU A 214 12.20 11.17 13.60
CA LEU A 214 12.12 10.93 15.05
C LEU A 214 10.85 10.18 15.43
N THR A 215 9.71 10.55 14.88
CA THR A 215 8.44 9.82 15.10
C THR A 215 8.54 8.39 14.56
N LEU A 216 9.04 8.22 13.34
CA LEU A 216 9.25 6.91 12.72
C LEU A 216 10.16 6.02 13.56
N ALA A 217 11.32 6.55 13.99
CA ALA A 217 12.27 5.81 14.82
C ALA A 217 11.69 5.42 16.19
N GLY A 218 10.91 6.32 16.80
CA GLY A 218 10.19 6.05 18.05
C GLY A 218 9.21 4.90 17.91
N MET A 219 8.47 4.86 16.81
CA MET A 219 7.51 3.79 16.53
C MET A 219 8.21 2.45 16.23
N ILE A 220 9.27 2.47 15.41
CA ILE A 220 10.06 1.24 15.12
C ILE A 220 10.61 0.65 16.41
N ARG A 221 11.05 1.48 17.35
CA ARG A 221 11.56 1.01 18.64
C ARG A 221 10.48 0.34 19.52
N ASN A 222 9.21 0.64 19.31
CA ASN A 222 8.09 0.09 20.07
C ASN A 222 7.53 -1.22 19.49
N LEU A 223 7.93 -1.59 18.26
CA LEU A 223 7.60 -2.86 17.60
C LEU A 223 8.58 -3.96 18.01
#